data_07131382a54e70f9c43630d7067bfefc
#
_entry.id   07131382a54e70f9c43630d7067bfefc
#
_cell.length_a   1.000
_cell.length_b   1.000
_cell.length_c   1.000
_cell.angle_alpha   90.00
_cell.angle_beta   90.00
_cell.angle_gamma   90.00
#
_symmetry.space_group_name_H-M   'P 1'
#
loop_
_entity.id
_entity.type
_entity.pdbx_description
1 polymer ?
#
loop_
_entity_poly.entity_id
_entity_poly.type
_entity_poly.pdbx_seq_one_letter_code
_entity_poly.pdbx_strand_id
1 'polypeptide(L)'
;MTLFSFLFSRIIMGRAKKTRQFATMKRMISLSDPRLKDKDRAPPKKKKPNDPNEIKTTEAPQTSSALFFQYNTALGPPFHILLDTNFINFSIKNKMDVVQSMMDCLYAKCTPYITDCVMGELEKLGAKYRVALRIVKDPRFVRLPCMHKGTYADDCLVNRVTQHKCYIVATCDKDLKRRIRKIPGVPIMYIAQHRYSIERMPDAYGAPRV
;
A
#
# COMPACT_ATOMS: atom_id res chain seq x y z
N MET A 1 53.12 -36.15 46.08
CA MET A 1 52.41 -34.86 46.13
C MET A 1 51.57 -34.82 44.93
N THR A 2 50.27 -35.16 45.10
CA THR A 2 49.30 -35.39 44.08
C THR A 2 48.33 -34.20 44.08
N LEU A 3 48.32 -33.45 43.01
CA LEU A 3 47.34 -32.35 42.78
C LEU A 3 46.11 -32.92 42.07
N PHE A 4 45.03 -33.00 42.81
CA PHE A 4 43.67 -33.32 42.27
C PHE A 4 43.11 -32.09 41.55
N SER A 5 42.99 -32.23 40.25
CA SER A 5 42.24 -31.26 39.41
C SER A 5 40.75 -31.59 39.45
N PHE A 6 39.97 -30.75 40.09
CA PHE A 6 38.49 -30.83 40.10
C PHE A 6 37.94 -30.23 38.79
N LEU A 7 37.52 -31.11 37.88
CA LEU A 7 36.71 -30.74 36.74
C LEU A 7 35.27 -30.46 37.19
N PHE A 8 34.92 -29.18 37.30
CA PHE A 8 33.54 -28.75 37.50
C PHE A 8 32.77 -28.87 36.17
N SER A 9 32.08 -29.99 36.02
CA SER A 9 31.11 -30.15 34.93
C SER A 9 29.93 -29.20 35.14
N ARG A 10 29.89 -28.12 34.37
CA ARG A 10 28.71 -27.24 34.30
C ARG A 10 27.57 -27.99 33.63
N ILE A 11 26.66 -28.53 34.45
CA ILE A 11 25.35 -29.01 33.97
C ILE A 11 24.57 -27.81 33.47
N ILE A 12 24.46 -27.69 32.15
CA ILE A 12 23.57 -26.71 31.51
C ILE A 12 22.14 -27.21 31.73
N MET A 13 21.50 -26.71 32.79
CA MET A 13 20.08 -26.92 32.99
C MET A 13 19.30 -26.27 31.83
N GLY A 14 18.79 -27.09 30.95
CA GLY A 14 17.91 -26.66 29.88
C GLY A 14 16.71 -25.90 30.45
N ARG A 15 16.46 -24.72 29.91
CA ARG A 15 15.34 -23.85 30.30
C ARG A 15 14.03 -24.63 30.15
N ALA A 16 13.36 -24.93 31.27
CA ALA A 16 12.08 -25.63 31.27
C ALA A 16 11.09 -24.94 30.31
N LYS A 17 10.58 -25.66 29.32
CA LYS A 17 9.53 -25.15 28.43
C LYS A 17 8.34 -24.81 29.32
N LYS A 18 7.91 -23.52 29.30
CA LYS A 18 6.67 -23.10 29.96
C LYS A 18 5.55 -23.99 29.43
N THR A 19 4.97 -24.82 30.30
CA THR A 19 3.76 -25.57 30.02
C THR A 19 2.71 -24.55 29.55
N ARG A 20 2.07 -24.82 28.39
CA ARG A 20 0.95 -24.01 27.93
C ARG A 20 -0.08 -23.95 29.03
N GLN A 21 -0.28 -22.77 29.63
CA GLN A 21 -1.42 -22.57 30.51
C GLN A 21 -2.68 -22.82 29.67
N PHE A 22 -3.54 -23.70 30.16
CA PHE A 22 -4.86 -23.90 29.54
C PHE A 22 -5.50 -22.54 29.40
N ALA A 23 -5.93 -22.19 28.18
CA ALA A 23 -6.59 -20.94 27.93
C ALA A 23 -7.84 -20.90 28.83
N THR A 24 -7.89 -19.96 29.75
CA THR A 24 -9.10 -19.69 30.52
C THR A 24 -10.26 -19.55 29.55
N MET A 25 -11.36 -20.26 29.78
CA MET A 25 -12.53 -20.24 28.90
C MET A 25 -12.87 -18.81 28.53
N LYS A 26 -12.85 -18.51 27.24
CA LYS A 26 -13.27 -17.19 26.77
C LYS A 26 -14.75 -17.01 27.17
N ARG A 27 -15.10 -15.85 27.71
CA ARG A 27 -16.48 -15.50 27.98
C ARG A 27 -17.29 -15.68 26.70
N MET A 28 -18.34 -16.48 26.75
CA MET A 28 -19.21 -16.74 25.60
C MET A 28 -20.02 -15.52 25.18
N ILE A 29 -20.21 -14.56 26.09
CA ILE A 29 -21.00 -13.36 25.89
C ILE A 29 -20.05 -12.15 25.98
N SER A 30 -20.09 -11.29 24.95
CA SER A 30 -19.33 -10.01 24.95
C SER A 30 -19.90 -9.05 26.00
N LEU A 31 -19.04 -8.26 26.65
CA LEU A 31 -19.46 -7.21 27.59
C LEU A 31 -20.33 -6.11 26.94
N SER A 32 -20.41 -6.05 25.63
CA SER A 32 -21.25 -5.13 24.86
C SER A 32 -22.56 -5.76 24.39
N ASP A 33 -22.87 -7.00 24.79
CA ASP A 33 -24.09 -7.70 24.39
C ASP A 33 -25.31 -7.02 25.02
N PRO A 34 -26.39 -6.70 24.27
CA PRO A 34 -27.61 -6.06 24.76
C PRO A 34 -28.39 -6.89 25.78
N ARG A 35 -28.09 -8.20 25.88
CA ARG A 35 -28.74 -9.10 26.86
C ARG A 35 -28.19 -8.95 28.27
N LEU A 36 -27.05 -8.29 28.45
CA LEU A 36 -26.46 -8.06 29.76
C LEU A 36 -27.17 -6.90 30.47
N LYS A 37 -27.33 -7.05 31.80
CA LYS A 37 -27.81 -5.96 32.63
C LYS A 37 -26.89 -4.76 32.54
N ASP A 38 -27.42 -3.56 32.62
CA ASP A 38 -26.65 -2.32 32.44
C ASP A 38 -25.43 -2.18 33.37
N LYS A 39 -25.50 -2.81 34.57
CA LYS A 39 -24.37 -2.88 35.51
C LYS A 39 -23.18 -3.70 35.02
N ASP A 40 -23.43 -4.70 34.15
CA ASP A 40 -22.42 -5.64 33.65
C ASP A 40 -21.94 -5.28 32.25
N ARG A 41 -22.52 -4.25 31.64
CA ARG A 41 -22.09 -3.74 30.32
C ARG A 41 -20.80 -2.94 30.44
N ALA A 42 -19.93 -3.14 29.45
CA ALA A 42 -18.78 -2.26 29.31
C ALA A 42 -19.25 -0.82 29.06
N PRO A 43 -18.64 0.19 29.71
CA PRO A 43 -18.95 1.57 29.43
C PRO A 43 -18.78 1.86 27.94
N PRO A 44 -19.65 2.68 27.32
CA PRO A 44 -19.53 3.03 25.92
C PRO A 44 -18.13 3.61 25.67
N LYS A 45 -17.42 3.07 24.68
CA LYS A 45 -16.12 3.58 24.29
C LYS A 45 -16.29 5.05 23.94
N LYS A 46 -15.76 5.94 24.78
CA LYS A 46 -15.69 7.38 24.47
C LYS A 46 -14.99 7.51 23.14
N LYS A 47 -15.65 8.11 22.15
CA LYS A 47 -14.98 8.49 20.90
C LYS A 47 -13.79 9.36 21.29
N LYS A 48 -12.59 8.96 20.86
CA LYS A 48 -11.40 9.78 21.08
C LYS A 48 -11.69 11.15 20.49
N PRO A 49 -11.38 12.26 21.21
CA PRO A 49 -11.47 13.57 20.59
C PRO A 49 -10.63 13.56 19.33
N ASN A 50 -11.15 14.12 18.24
CA ASN A 50 -10.41 14.23 16.99
C ASN A 50 -9.16 15.07 17.25
N ASP A 51 -8.00 14.45 17.26
CA ASP A 51 -6.73 15.16 17.35
C ASP A 51 -6.59 16.06 16.12
N PRO A 52 -6.30 17.36 16.27
CA PRO A 52 -6.19 18.29 15.14
C PRO A 52 -5.06 17.89 14.15
N ASN A 53 -4.13 17.02 14.59
CA ASN A 53 -3.04 16.50 13.78
C ASN A 53 -3.34 15.13 13.16
N GLU A 54 -4.53 14.55 13.36
CA GLU A 54 -4.90 13.30 12.75
C GLU A 54 -5.09 13.50 11.25
N ILE A 55 -4.32 12.76 10.45
CA ILE A 55 -4.41 12.81 9.00
C ILE A 55 -5.77 12.20 8.59
N LYS A 56 -6.69 13.06 8.13
CA LYS A 56 -7.97 12.61 7.58
C LYS A 56 -7.75 12.07 6.18
N THR A 57 -7.84 10.75 6.04
CA THR A 57 -7.77 10.12 4.72
C THR A 57 -9.07 10.34 3.97
N THR A 58 -8.97 10.80 2.73
CA THR A 58 -10.12 10.94 1.83
C THR A 58 -10.43 9.58 1.20
N GLU A 59 -11.60 9.03 1.49
CA GLU A 59 -12.06 7.80 0.86
C GLU A 59 -12.90 8.10 -0.39
N ALA A 60 -12.67 7.34 -1.47
CA ALA A 60 -13.52 7.40 -2.66
C ALA A 60 -14.93 6.90 -2.32
N PRO A 61 -15.98 7.49 -2.93
CA PRO A 61 -17.34 6.99 -2.75
C PRO A 61 -17.44 5.54 -3.18
N GLN A 62 -18.19 4.75 -2.41
CA GLN A 62 -18.38 3.34 -2.72
C GLN A 62 -19.25 3.18 -3.96
N THR A 63 -18.73 2.49 -4.96
CA THR A 63 -19.43 2.21 -6.22
C THR A 63 -19.88 0.76 -6.27
N SER A 64 -20.93 0.48 -7.05
CA SER A 64 -21.44 -0.89 -7.20
C SER A 64 -20.38 -1.81 -7.84
N SER A 65 -20.31 -3.06 -7.40
CA SER A 65 -19.35 -4.05 -7.91
C SER A 65 -19.52 -4.33 -9.42
N ALA A 66 -20.73 -4.18 -9.95
CA ALA A 66 -21.00 -4.33 -11.37
C ALA A 66 -20.20 -3.35 -12.25
N LEU A 67 -19.87 -2.16 -11.71
CA LEU A 67 -19.09 -1.15 -12.43
C LEU A 67 -17.60 -1.53 -12.57
N PHE A 68 -17.10 -2.49 -11.82
CA PHE A 68 -15.71 -2.94 -11.94
C PHE A 68 -15.40 -3.63 -13.27
N PHE A 69 -16.41 -4.21 -13.89
CA PHE A 69 -16.29 -4.89 -15.19
C PHE A 69 -16.63 -3.96 -16.35
N GLN A 70 -16.95 -2.70 -16.09
CA GLN A 70 -17.16 -1.74 -17.16
C GLN A 70 -15.88 -1.47 -17.93
N TYR A 71 -16.02 -1.47 -19.24
CA TYR A 71 -14.97 -1.10 -20.16
C TYR A 71 -14.53 0.36 -19.94
N ASN A 72 -13.24 0.58 -19.75
CA ASN A 72 -12.67 1.90 -19.61
C ASN A 72 -12.06 2.38 -20.94
N THR A 73 -12.80 3.17 -21.69
CA THR A 73 -12.38 3.71 -22.99
C THR A 73 -11.24 4.75 -22.88
N ALA A 74 -11.07 5.36 -21.71
CA ALA A 74 -10.01 6.35 -21.48
C ALA A 74 -8.62 5.72 -21.28
N LEU A 75 -8.55 4.40 -21.12
CA LEU A 75 -7.31 3.68 -20.91
C LEU A 75 -6.83 3.08 -22.24
N GLY A 76 -5.78 3.64 -22.78
CA GLY A 76 -5.16 3.17 -24.02
C GLY A 76 -3.70 3.58 -24.13
N PRO A 77 -2.95 2.97 -25.05
CA PRO A 77 -1.57 3.38 -25.30
C PRO A 77 -1.53 4.78 -25.96
N PRO A 78 -0.58 5.66 -25.56
CA PRO A 78 0.42 5.44 -24.53
C PRO A 78 -0.19 5.42 -23.11
N PHE A 79 0.20 4.42 -22.30
CA PHE A 79 -0.34 4.30 -20.95
C PHE A 79 0.26 5.34 -20.01
N HIS A 80 -0.59 5.99 -19.24
CA HIS A 80 -0.22 6.99 -18.24
C HIS A 80 -0.18 6.34 -16.86
N ILE A 81 1.01 6.31 -16.23
CA ILE A 81 1.21 5.57 -14.98
C ILE A 81 1.55 6.54 -13.85
N LEU A 82 0.68 6.66 -12.86
CA LEU A 82 0.92 7.44 -11.64
C LEU A 82 1.75 6.64 -10.66
N LEU A 83 2.86 7.22 -10.23
CA LEU A 83 3.83 6.58 -9.34
C LEU A 83 3.64 7.01 -7.89
N ASP A 84 3.68 6.03 -7.01
CA ASP A 84 3.73 6.20 -5.58
C ASP A 84 5.19 6.14 -5.07
N THR A 85 5.46 6.81 -3.94
CA THR A 85 6.77 6.83 -3.26
C THR A 85 7.27 5.43 -2.93
N ASN A 86 6.40 4.59 -2.40
CA ASN A 86 6.72 3.21 -2.02
C ASN A 86 7.09 2.36 -3.24
N PHE A 87 6.39 2.54 -4.37
CA PHE A 87 6.65 1.80 -5.59
C PHE A 87 8.05 2.09 -6.14
N ILE A 88 8.45 3.36 -6.17
CA ILE A 88 9.78 3.78 -6.62
C ILE A 88 10.86 3.15 -5.75
N ASN A 89 10.68 3.19 -4.42
CA ASN A 89 11.63 2.63 -3.48
C ASN A 89 11.79 1.11 -3.61
N PHE A 90 10.69 0.39 -3.80
CA PHE A 90 10.74 -1.06 -4.01
C PHE A 90 11.37 -1.41 -5.35
N SER A 91 11.15 -0.62 -6.41
CA SER A 91 11.81 -0.79 -7.70
C SER A 91 13.33 -0.64 -7.59
N ILE A 92 13.80 0.36 -6.84
CA ILE A 92 15.22 0.56 -6.58
C ILE A 92 15.82 -0.60 -5.78
N LYS A 93 15.13 -1.05 -4.72
CA LYS A 93 15.56 -2.21 -3.93
C LYS A 93 15.72 -3.48 -4.78
N ASN A 94 14.83 -3.67 -5.72
CA ASN A 94 14.85 -4.79 -6.66
C ASN A 94 15.76 -4.56 -7.88
N LYS A 95 16.48 -3.43 -7.95
CA LYS A 95 17.38 -3.06 -9.05
C LYS A 95 16.71 -3.07 -10.42
N MET A 96 15.45 -2.62 -10.49
CA MET A 96 14.66 -2.57 -11.72
C MET A 96 14.68 -1.17 -12.32
N ASP A 97 14.85 -1.06 -13.65
CA ASP A 97 14.57 0.19 -14.35
C ASP A 97 13.05 0.36 -14.43
N VAL A 98 12.59 1.49 -13.88
CA VAL A 98 11.15 1.74 -13.74
C VAL A 98 10.47 1.81 -15.11
N VAL A 99 11.03 2.57 -16.04
CA VAL A 99 10.40 2.80 -17.35
C VAL A 99 10.43 1.54 -18.21
N GLN A 100 11.59 0.87 -18.27
CA GLN A 100 11.74 -0.36 -19.06
C GLN A 100 10.82 -1.47 -18.53
N SER A 101 10.81 -1.69 -17.23
CA SER A 101 9.96 -2.72 -16.60
C SER A 101 8.46 -2.45 -16.76
N MET A 102 8.04 -1.17 -16.87
CA MET A 102 6.66 -0.82 -17.21
C MET A 102 6.32 -1.20 -18.64
N MET A 103 7.20 -0.88 -19.59
CA MET A 103 7.00 -1.26 -20.99
C MET A 103 7.00 -2.77 -21.19
N ASP A 104 7.87 -3.49 -20.48
CA ASP A 104 7.91 -4.96 -20.51
C ASP A 104 6.62 -5.58 -19.94
N CYS A 105 6.00 -4.94 -18.95
CA CYS A 105 4.75 -5.40 -18.34
C CYS A 105 3.52 -5.15 -19.24
N LEU A 106 3.49 -4.01 -19.92
CA LEU A 106 2.33 -3.56 -20.71
C LEU A 106 2.46 -3.83 -22.21
N TYR A 107 3.65 -4.22 -22.67
CA TYR A 107 3.98 -4.38 -24.11
C TYR A 107 3.61 -3.15 -24.96
N ALA A 108 3.63 -1.95 -24.34
CA ALA A 108 3.28 -0.70 -24.99
C ALA A 108 4.08 0.48 -24.42
N LYS A 109 4.03 1.60 -25.12
CA LYS A 109 4.65 2.85 -24.65
C LYS A 109 3.98 3.30 -23.35
N CYS A 110 4.79 3.54 -22.33
CA CYS A 110 4.37 4.00 -21.03
C CYS A 110 4.98 5.36 -20.71
N THR A 111 4.19 6.23 -20.10
CA THR A 111 4.65 7.53 -19.62
C THR A 111 4.46 7.57 -18.11
N PRO A 112 5.54 7.55 -17.31
CA PRO A 112 5.45 7.66 -15.87
C PRO A 112 5.14 9.10 -15.46
N TYR A 113 4.16 9.25 -14.57
CA TYR A 113 3.74 10.54 -14.01
C TYR A 113 4.01 10.58 -12.51
N ILE A 114 4.48 11.72 -12.05
CA ILE A 114 4.77 11.98 -10.64
C ILE A 114 4.08 13.26 -10.21
N THR A 115 3.34 13.19 -9.10
CA THR A 115 2.70 14.35 -8.51
C THR A 115 3.67 15.14 -7.64
N ASP A 116 3.42 16.44 -7.47
CA ASP A 116 4.21 17.27 -6.57
C ASP A 116 4.19 16.78 -5.13
N CYS A 117 3.09 16.13 -4.71
CA CYS A 117 2.99 15.55 -3.37
C CYS A 117 3.95 14.39 -3.17
N VAL A 118 4.09 13.50 -4.17
CA VAL A 118 5.08 12.40 -4.15
C VAL A 118 6.49 12.97 -4.14
N MET A 119 6.76 14.02 -4.93
CA MET A 119 8.05 14.71 -4.90
C MET A 119 8.36 15.28 -3.52
N GLY A 120 7.40 16.03 -2.95
CA GLY A 120 7.57 16.62 -1.62
C GLY A 120 7.75 15.59 -0.51
N GLU A 121 7.12 14.42 -0.63
CA GLU A 121 7.32 13.31 0.30
C GLU A 121 8.73 12.73 0.18
N LEU A 122 9.21 12.48 -1.05
CA LEU A 122 10.58 12.00 -1.28
C LEU A 122 11.63 12.99 -0.76
N GLU A 123 11.39 14.29 -0.92
CA GLU A 123 12.27 15.33 -0.41
C GLU A 123 12.31 15.37 1.13
N LYS A 124 11.15 15.21 1.79
CA LYS A 124 11.06 15.12 3.25
C LYS A 124 11.79 13.91 3.82
N LEU A 125 11.78 12.79 3.12
CA LEU A 125 12.48 11.57 3.53
C LEU A 125 14.02 11.69 3.42
N GLY A 126 14.52 12.69 2.76
CA GLY A 126 15.92 13.15 2.80
C GLY A 126 16.95 12.21 2.19
N ALA A 127 18.12 12.13 2.81
CA ALA A 127 19.31 11.47 2.27
C ALA A 127 19.10 9.97 1.92
N LYS A 128 18.24 9.27 2.66
CA LYS A 128 17.93 7.85 2.44
C LYS A 128 17.34 7.58 1.06
N TYR A 129 16.58 8.54 0.52
CA TYR A 129 15.87 8.42 -0.76
C TYR A 129 16.51 9.22 -1.90
N ARG A 130 17.78 9.60 -1.74
CA ARG A 130 18.54 10.38 -2.72
C ARG A 130 18.58 9.74 -4.11
N VAL A 131 18.64 8.40 -4.17
CA VAL A 131 18.60 7.65 -5.44
C VAL A 131 17.22 7.77 -6.09
N ALA A 132 16.14 7.66 -5.31
CA ALA A 132 14.79 7.85 -5.81
C ALA A 132 14.60 9.25 -6.41
N LEU A 133 15.04 10.29 -5.71
CA LEU A 133 15.00 11.67 -6.21
C LEU A 133 15.77 11.86 -7.52
N ARG A 134 16.90 11.16 -7.69
CA ARG A 134 17.67 11.21 -8.94
C ARG A 134 16.90 10.58 -10.10
N ILE A 135 16.30 9.42 -9.87
CA ILE A 135 15.50 8.72 -10.90
C ILE A 135 14.29 9.55 -11.30
N VAL A 136 13.58 10.11 -10.33
CA VAL A 136 12.37 10.91 -10.57
C VAL A 136 12.65 12.23 -11.34
N LYS A 137 13.87 12.76 -11.24
CA LYS A 137 14.33 13.94 -12.01
C LYS A 137 14.74 13.62 -13.44
N ASP A 138 14.70 12.35 -13.85
CA ASP A 138 14.96 11.95 -15.24
C ASP A 138 13.89 12.57 -16.17
N PRO A 139 14.24 13.10 -17.35
CA PRO A 139 13.30 13.70 -18.30
C PRO A 139 12.24 12.75 -18.83
N ARG A 140 12.41 11.44 -18.65
CA ARG A 140 11.37 10.43 -19.00
C ARG A 140 10.14 10.50 -18.11
N PHE A 141 10.24 11.12 -16.93
CA PHE A 141 9.14 11.26 -15.97
C PHE A 141 8.46 12.60 -16.14
N VAL A 142 7.15 12.59 -16.25
CA VAL A 142 6.34 13.80 -16.37
C VAL A 142 5.85 14.23 -15.00
N ARG A 143 6.14 15.46 -14.63
CA ARG A 143 5.70 16.04 -13.38
C ARG A 143 4.29 16.63 -13.53
N LEU A 144 3.40 16.26 -12.62
CA LEU A 144 2.03 16.76 -12.54
C LEU A 144 1.90 17.76 -11.37
N PRO A 145 1.58 19.02 -11.65
CA PRO A 145 1.39 20.01 -10.59
C PRO A 145 0.14 19.70 -9.76
N CYS A 146 0.22 20.00 -8.47
CA CYS A 146 -0.87 19.85 -7.52
C CYS A 146 -1.36 21.22 -7.04
N MET A 147 -2.68 21.47 -7.14
CA MET A 147 -3.31 22.74 -6.71
C MET A 147 -4.03 22.62 -5.36
N HIS A 148 -3.99 21.47 -4.71
CA HIS A 148 -4.66 21.25 -3.42
C HIS A 148 -3.76 21.63 -2.24
N LYS A 149 -4.40 21.93 -1.11
CA LYS A 149 -3.69 22.15 0.16
C LYS A 149 -3.30 20.80 0.77
N GLY A 150 -2.11 20.74 1.36
CA GLY A 150 -1.56 19.52 1.96
C GLY A 150 -0.62 18.74 1.03
N THR A 151 0.17 17.86 1.64
CA THR A 151 1.24 17.11 0.96
C THR A 151 1.08 15.59 1.08
N TYR A 152 -0.14 15.12 1.41
CA TYR A 152 -0.38 13.69 1.54
C TYR A 152 -0.52 13.05 0.15
N ALA A 153 0.49 12.28 -0.24
CA ALA A 153 0.59 11.74 -1.58
C ALA A 153 -0.55 10.79 -1.95
N ASP A 154 -0.96 9.91 -1.03
CA ASP A 154 -2.05 8.94 -1.26
C ASP A 154 -3.37 9.62 -1.59
N ASP A 155 -3.74 10.67 -0.84
CA ASP A 155 -4.97 11.41 -1.09
C ASP A 155 -4.93 12.12 -2.44
N CYS A 156 -3.78 12.67 -2.80
CA CYS A 156 -3.56 13.29 -4.11
C CYS A 156 -3.77 12.27 -5.24
N LEU A 157 -3.18 11.08 -5.12
CA LEU A 157 -3.32 10.01 -6.11
C LEU A 157 -4.77 9.55 -6.23
N VAL A 158 -5.46 9.30 -5.10
CA VAL A 158 -6.88 8.89 -5.09
C VAL A 158 -7.77 9.93 -5.72
N ASN A 159 -7.62 11.21 -5.37
CA ASN A 159 -8.43 12.29 -5.93
C ASN A 159 -8.22 12.42 -7.43
N ARG A 160 -6.98 12.37 -7.90
CA ARG A 160 -6.67 12.48 -9.33
C ARG A 160 -7.25 11.32 -10.14
N VAL A 161 -7.15 10.10 -9.63
CA VAL A 161 -7.69 8.91 -10.30
C VAL A 161 -9.21 8.88 -10.27
N THR A 162 -9.84 9.44 -9.24
CA THR A 162 -11.30 9.58 -9.19
C THR A 162 -11.80 10.56 -10.26
N GLN A 163 -11.06 11.64 -10.48
CA GLN A 163 -11.39 12.65 -11.51
C GLN A 163 -11.10 12.16 -12.94
N HIS A 164 -9.94 11.49 -13.12
CA HIS A 164 -9.46 11.04 -14.43
C HIS A 164 -9.10 9.57 -14.40
N LYS A 165 -9.90 8.74 -15.06
CA LYS A 165 -9.72 7.29 -15.12
C LYS A 165 -8.74 6.81 -16.20
N CYS A 166 -7.98 7.71 -16.80
CA CYS A 166 -6.98 7.39 -17.82
C CYS A 166 -5.65 6.89 -17.24
N TYR A 167 -5.53 6.87 -15.92
CA TYR A 167 -4.29 6.51 -15.24
C TYR A 167 -4.29 5.06 -14.73
N ILE A 168 -3.11 4.44 -14.81
CA ILE A 168 -2.75 3.24 -14.07
C ILE A 168 -2.03 3.70 -12.80
N VAL A 169 -2.36 3.16 -11.64
CA VAL A 169 -1.68 3.52 -10.40
C VAL A 169 -0.65 2.46 -10.04
N ALA A 170 0.61 2.86 -9.92
CA ALA A 170 1.69 1.99 -9.50
C ALA A 170 1.97 2.17 -8.00
N THR A 171 1.53 1.20 -7.20
CA THR A 171 1.73 1.20 -5.74
C THR A 171 1.92 -0.20 -5.17
N CYS A 172 2.75 -0.30 -4.14
CA CYS A 172 2.91 -1.51 -3.34
C CYS A 172 2.20 -1.41 -1.98
N ASP A 173 1.68 -0.25 -1.63
CA ASP A 173 0.99 -0.05 -0.37
C ASP A 173 -0.39 -0.75 -0.36
N LYS A 174 -0.68 -1.45 0.74
CA LYS A 174 -1.92 -2.20 0.92
C LYS A 174 -3.13 -1.30 1.13
N ASP A 175 -2.95 -0.21 1.87
CA ASP A 175 -4.05 0.69 2.21
C ASP A 175 -4.43 1.56 1.02
N LEU A 176 -3.45 2.07 0.27
CA LEU A 176 -3.70 2.77 -0.99
C LEU A 176 -4.37 1.84 -2.02
N LYS A 177 -3.91 0.58 -2.16
CA LYS A 177 -4.58 -0.42 -3.02
C LYS A 177 -6.05 -0.61 -2.65
N ARG A 178 -6.37 -0.74 -1.35
CA ARG A 178 -7.77 -0.89 -0.88
C ARG A 178 -8.63 0.31 -1.29
N ARG A 179 -8.09 1.51 -1.20
CA ARG A 179 -8.78 2.75 -1.60
C ARG A 179 -9.02 2.79 -3.12
N ILE A 180 -8.00 2.47 -3.92
CA ILE A 180 -8.10 2.48 -5.39
C ILE A 180 -9.04 1.37 -5.88
N ARG A 181 -9.07 0.20 -5.23
CA ARG A 181 -9.99 -0.88 -5.58
C ARG A 181 -11.46 -0.51 -5.46
N LYS A 182 -11.80 0.52 -4.69
CA LYS A 182 -13.17 1.07 -4.62
C LYS A 182 -13.55 1.88 -5.87
N ILE A 183 -12.56 2.30 -6.67
CA ILE A 183 -12.77 3.07 -7.89
C ILE A 183 -12.85 2.10 -9.08
N PRO A 184 -13.96 2.05 -9.82
CA PRO A 184 -14.10 1.15 -10.96
C PRO A 184 -13.26 1.61 -12.15
N GLY A 185 -12.74 0.64 -12.92
CA GLY A 185 -12.02 0.89 -14.18
C GLY A 185 -10.59 1.39 -14.04
N VAL A 186 -10.02 1.37 -12.83
CA VAL A 186 -8.64 1.81 -12.56
C VAL A 186 -7.75 0.60 -12.30
N PRO A 187 -6.77 0.31 -13.17
CA PRO A 187 -5.80 -0.75 -12.95
C PRO A 187 -4.77 -0.35 -11.90
N ILE A 188 -4.24 -1.35 -11.20
CA ILE A 188 -3.19 -1.18 -10.21
C ILE A 188 -1.97 -1.96 -10.65
N MET A 189 -0.84 -1.28 -10.81
CA MET A 189 0.46 -1.90 -11.05
C MET A 189 1.17 -2.12 -9.71
N TYR A 190 1.79 -3.27 -9.54
CA TYR A 190 2.54 -3.63 -8.34
C TYR A 190 3.74 -4.51 -8.68
N ILE A 191 4.61 -4.72 -7.71
CA ILE A 191 5.80 -5.55 -7.86
C ILE A 191 5.52 -6.95 -7.28
N ALA A 192 5.73 -7.99 -8.10
CA ALA A 192 5.67 -9.38 -7.71
C ALA A 192 6.86 -10.14 -8.32
N GLN A 193 7.57 -10.94 -7.54
CA GLN A 193 8.67 -11.80 -8.02
C GLN A 193 9.69 -11.09 -8.95
N HIS A 194 10.15 -9.91 -8.54
CA HIS A 194 11.06 -9.05 -9.34
C HIS A 194 10.51 -8.65 -10.73
N ARG A 195 9.20 -8.62 -10.91
CA ARG A 195 8.53 -8.15 -12.13
C ARG A 195 7.39 -7.20 -11.75
N TYR A 196 7.02 -6.34 -12.69
CA TYR A 196 5.78 -5.60 -12.57
C TYR A 196 4.61 -6.47 -12.99
N SER A 197 3.53 -6.39 -12.26
CA SER A 197 2.27 -7.07 -12.54
C SER A 197 1.13 -6.08 -12.42
N ILE A 198 0.06 -6.31 -13.16
CA ILE A 198 -1.10 -5.43 -13.17
C ILE A 198 -2.32 -6.18 -12.65
N GLU A 199 -3.07 -5.52 -11.79
CA GLU A 199 -4.36 -5.96 -11.29
C GLU A 199 -5.47 -5.16 -11.97
N ARG A 200 -6.53 -5.82 -12.42
CA ARG A 200 -7.73 -5.20 -12.98
C ARG A 200 -7.49 -4.42 -14.29
N MET A 201 -6.61 -4.92 -15.13
CA MET A 201 -6.52 -4.35 -16.46
C MET A 201 -7.84 -4.61 -17.20
N PRO A 202 -8.57 -3.56 -17.65
CA PRO A 202 -9.78 -3.78 -18.45
C PRO A 202 -9.40 -4.44 -19.77
N ASP A 203 -10.27 -5.31 -20.27
CA ASP A 203 -10.07 -5.96 -21.56
C ASP A 203 -9.99 -4.91 -22.68
N ALA A 204 -9.11 -5.14 -23.64
CA ALA A 204 -9.00 -4.29 -24.81
C ALA A 204 -10.29 -4.39 -25.66
N TYR A 205 -10.69 -3.29 -26.29
CA TYR A 205 -11.81 -3.30 -27.24
C TYR A 205 -11.58 -4.34 -28.33
N GLY A 206 -12.51 -5.27 -28.48
CA GLY A 206 -12.38 -6.35 -29.45
C GLY A 206 -11.63 -7.60 -28.98
N ALA A 207 -11.21 -7.65 -27.72
CA ALA A 207 -10.65 -8.89 -27.17
C ALA A 207 -11.72 -10.00 -27.16
N PRO A 208 -11.36 -11.25 -27.54
CA PRO A 208 -12.31 -12.35 -27.47
C PRO A 208 -12.69 -12.59 -26.00
N ARG A 209 -13.99 -12.64 -25.72
CA ARG A 209 -14.49 -13.03 -24.40
C ARG A 209 -14.31 -14.54 -24.26
N VAL A 210 -13.49 -14.96 -23.30
CA VAL A 210 -13.29 -16.35 -22.92
C VAL A 210 -14.42 -16.76 -21.95
#